data_d3f57d47d4d55b532d378bd9a9fd264f
#
_entry.id   d3f57d47d4d55b532d378bd9a9fd264f
#
_cell.length_a   1.000
_cell.length_b   1.000
_cell.length_c   1.000
_cell.angle_alpha   90.00
_cell.angle_beta   90.00
_cell.angle_gamma   90.00
#
_symmetry.space_group_name_H-M   'P 1'
#
loop_
_entity.id
_entity.type
_entity.pdbx_description
1 polymer ?
#
loop_
_entity_poly.entity_id
_entity_poly.type
_entity_poly.pdbx_seq_one_letter_code
_entity_poly.pdbx_strand_id
1 'polypeptide(L)'
;MEVIAMIYIGADHGGFQIKQTVKNWLAEQGLQFTDLGAIDYNMQDDYPQYAFAVASQVGANTQDNIPWKDANKGILFCRTATGMVIVANKVKGIKAAALYNTEQAKKARLTNNCNIGVIAGDWTSEPQAREIIGIFLNTEFSREERHIRRVEQIKNFEDGV
;
A
#
# COMPACT_ATOMS: atom_id res chain seq x y z
N MET A 1 10.75 -12.46 -20.03
CA MET A 1 10.19 -11.10 -19.85
C MET A 1 10.38 -10.74 -18.38
N GLU A 2 11.14 -9.71 -18.12
CA GLU A 2 11.32 -9.22 -16.74
C GLU A 2 9.98 -8.66 -16.22
N VAL A 3 9.49 -9.19 -15.10
CA VAL A 3 8.29 -8.64 -14.44
C VAL A 3 8.74 -7.35 -13.73
N ILE A 4 8.35 -6.21 -14.27
CA ILE A 4 8.63 -4.92 -13.64
C ILE A 4 7.65 -4.73 -12.49
N ALA A 5 8.17 -4.64 -11.27
CA ALA A 5 7.37 -4.33 -10.10
C ALA A 5 6.72 -2.94 -10.24
N MET A 6 5.42 -2.86 -10.07
CA MET A 6 4.67 -1.62 -10.19
C MET A 6 4.18 -1.13 -8.83
N ILE A 7 4.32 0.16 -8.57
CA ILE A 7 3.70 0.84 -7.43
C ILE A 7 2.40 1.48 -7.91
N TYR A 8 1.27 1.04 -7.37
CA TYR A 8 -0.03 1.66 -7.64
C TYR A 8 -0.36 2.64 -6.52
N ILE A 9 -0.74 3.85 -6.88
CA ILE A 9 -1.07 4.89 -5.90
C ILE A 9 -2.48 5.42 -6.11
N GLY A 10 -3.12 5.83 -5.03
CA GLY A 10 -4.46 6.40 -5.06
C GLY A 10 -4.75 7.22 -3.82
N ALA A 11 -5.60 8.23 -3.96
CA ALA A 11 -6.04 9.09 -2.87
C ALA A 11 -7.44 9.64 -3.12
N ASP A 12 -8.18 9.89 -2.05
CA ASP A 12 -9.33 10.79 -2.09
C ASP A 12 -8.89 12.25 -1.88
N HIS A 13 -9.84 13.17 -1.77
CA HIS A 13 -9.55 14.59 -1.53
C HIS A 13 -8.70 14.83 -0.27
N GLY A 14 -8.88 14.04 0.78
CA GLY A 14 -8.14 14.18 2.05
C GLY A 14 -6.68 13.76 1.96
N GLY A 15 -6.33 12.89 1.01
CA GLY A 15 -4.95 12.46 0.73
C GLY A 15 -4.36 13.04 -0.56
N PHE A 16 -5.12 13.82 -1.30
CA PHE A 16 -4.74 14.30 -2.62
C PHE A 16 -3.41 15.07 -2.62
N GLN A 17 -3.27 16.04 -1.73
CA GLN A 17 -2.08 16.89 -1.69
C GLN A 17 -0.81 16.09 -1.38
N ILE A 18 -0.85 15.23 -0.36
CA ILE A 18 0.31 14.44 0.02
C ILE A 18 0.64 13.38 -1.04
N LYS A 19 -0.38 12.84 -1.75
CA LYS A 19 -0.16 11.97 -2.91
C LYS A 19 0.63 12.70 -4.00
N GLN A 20 0.31 13.94 -4.32
CA GLN A 20 1.03 14.71 -5.35
C GLN A 20 2.51 14.89 -4.99
N THR A 21 2.81 15.21 -3.74
CA THR A 21 4.22 15.37 -3.31
C THR A 21 4.98 14.04 -3.34
N VAL A 22 4.32 12.96 -2.94
CA VAL A 22 4.91 11.60 -3.00
C VAL A 22 5.12 11.15 -4.45
N LYS A 23 4.20 11.45 -5.37
CA LYS A 23 4.39 11.18 -6.81
C LYS A 23 5.69 11.77 -7.35
N ASN A 24 5.92 13.05 -7.05
CA ASN A 24 7.12 13.74 -7.48
C ASN A 24 8.37 13.06 -6.93
N TRP A 25 8.35 12.73 -5.65
CA TRP A 25 9.45 12.01 -5.00
C TRP A 25 9.68 10.62 -5.60
N LEU A 26 8.64 9.82 -5.88
CA LEU A 26 8.78 8.52 -6.54
C LEU A 26 9.45 8.65 -7.91
N ALA A 27 9.04 9.65 -8.69
CA ALA A 27 9.65 9.96 -9.99
C ALA A 27 11.14 10.35 -9.86
N GLU A 28 11.48 11.20 -8.89
CA GLU A 28 12.86 11.58 -8.57
C GLU A 28 13.73 10.37 -8.19
N GLN A 29 13.15 9.38 -7.53
CA GLN A 29 13.81 8.12 -7.17
C GLN A 29 13.90 7.12 -8.35
N GLY A 30 13.36 7.45 -9.51
CA GLY A 30 13.31 6.56 -10.67
C GLY A 30 12.42 5.34 -10.49
N LEU A 31 11.46 5.39 -9.56
CA LEU A 31 10.55 4.28 -9.28
C LEU A 31 9.37 4.28 -10.24
N GLN A 32 9.01 3.11 -10.76
CA GLN A 32 7.85 2.94 -11.64
C GLN A 32 6.56 2.96 -10.81
N PHE A 33 5.63 3.82 -11.17
CA PHE A 33 4.33 3.91 -10.51
C PHE A 33 3.20 4.24 -11.49
N THR A 34 1.97 3.88 -11.11
CA THR A 34 0.73 4.26 -11.80
C THR A 34 -0.20 4.95 -10.81
N ASP A 35 -0.61 6.17 -11.13
CA ASP A 35 -1.61 6.92 -10.37
C ASP A 35 -3.02 6.54 -10.83
N LEU A 36 -3.78 5.91 -9.95
CA LEU A 36 -5.15 5.44 -10.19
C LEU A 36 -6.23 6.41 -9.66
N GLY A 37 -5.85 7.60 -9.28
CA GLY A 37 -6.77 8.68 -8.88
C GLY A 37 -6.66 9.06 -7.39
N ALA A 38 -7.33 10.09 -6.94
CA ALA A 38 -7.97 11.09 -7.80
C ALA A 38 -6.93 11.83 -8.65
N ILE A 39 -7.26 12.08 -9.90
CA ILE A 39 -6.39 12.86 -10.83
C ILE A 39 -6.56 14.34 -10.55
N ASP A 40 -7.78 14.78 -10.30
CA ASP A 40 -8.13 16.16 -9.94
C ASP A 40 -8.70 16.20 -8.51
N TYR A 41 -8.47 17.32 -7.83
CA TYR A 41 -9.04 17.55 -6.50
C TYR A 41 -10.55 17.71 -6.58
N ASN A 42 -11.28 16.88 -5.81
CA ASN A 42 -12.72 16.98 -5.66
C ASN A 42 -13.11 16.73 -4.19
N MET A 43 -13.52 17.78 -3.49
CA MET A 43 -13.87 17.72 -2.07
C MET A 43 -15.05 16.78 -1.76
N GLN A 44 -15.83 16.39 -2.78
CA GLN A 44 -17.01 15.53 -2.64
C GLN A 44 -16.77 14.10 -3.15
N ASP A 45 -15.52 13.73 -3.42
CA ASP A 45 -15.22 12.38 -3.87
C ASP A 45 -15.33 11.35 -2.72
N ASP A 46 -15.47 10.08 -3.11
CA ASP A 46 -15.61 8.96 -2.20
C ASP A 46 -14.34 8.09 -2.22
N TYR A 47 -13.71 7.90 -1.07
CA TYR A 47 -12.46 7.15 -0.95
C TYR A 47 -12.53 5.68 -1.43
N PRO A 48 -13.66 4.95 -1.31
CA PRO A 48 -13.67 3.53 -1.67
C PRO A 48 -13.28 3.23 -3.11
N GLN A 49 -13.70 4.07 -4.05
CA GLN A 49 -13.38 3.86 -5.48
C GLN A 49 -11.86 3.80 -5.73
N TYR A 50 -11.08 4.66 -5.08
CA TYR A 50 -9.63 4.70 -5.22
C TYR A 50 -8.94 3.54 -4.51
N ALA A 51 -9.45 3.17 -3.33
CA ALA A 51 -8.94 2.00 -2.61
C ALA A 51 -9.19 0.71 -3.38
N PHE A 52 -10.37 0.52 -3.96
CA PHE A 52 -10.67 -0.64 -4.82
C PHE A 52 -9.82 -0.66 -6.08
N ALA A 53 -9.60 0.49 -6.72
CA ALA A 53 -8.78 0.56 -7.93
C ALA A 53 -7.33 0.08 -7.65
N VAL A 54 -6.70 0.59 -6.61
CA VAL A 54 -5.34 0.19 -6.21
C VAL A 54 -5.31 -1.26 -5.75
N ALA A 55 -6.22 -1.65 -4.86
CA ALA A 55 -6.25 -3.00 -4.30
C ALA A 55 -6.48 -4.07 -5.38
N SER A 56 -7.34 -3.81 -6.35
CA SER A 56 -7.59 -4.74 -7.46
C SER A 56 -6.35 -4.96 -8.33
N GLN A 57 -5.57 -3.93 -8.61
CA GLN A 57 -4.33 -4.05 -9.37
C GLN A 57 -3.25 -4.82 -8.59
N VAL A 58 -3.10 -4.54 -7.30
CA VAL A 58 -2.16 -5.25 -6.44
C VAL A 58 -2.58 -6.71 -6.28
N GLY A 59 -3.86 -6.96 -5.99
CA GLY A 59 -4.41 -8.29 -5.75
C GLY A 59 -4.38 -9.22 -6.98
N ALA A 60 -4.55 -8.67 -8.18
CA ALA A 60 -4.53 -9.45 -9.42
C ALA A 60 -3.21 -10.20 -9.68
N ASN A 61 -2.11 -9.69 -9.14
CA ASN A 61 -0.77 -10.23 -9.32
C ASN A 61 -0.10 -10.61 -7.99
N THR A 62 -0.90 -10.91 -6.97
CA THR A 62 -0.37 -11.30 -5.66
C THR A 62 0.19 -12.71 -5.72
N GLN A 63 1.49 -12.84 -5.58
CA GLN A 63 2.19 -14.11 -5.42
C GLN A 63 3.06 -14.01 -4.17
N ASP A 64 2.73 -14.81 -3.15
CA ASP A 64 3.44 -14.78 -1.85
C ASP A 64 4.90 -15.24 -1.95
N ASN A 65 5.30 -15.83 -3.08
CA ASN A 65 6.61 -16.43 -3.28
C ASN A 65 7.60 -15.54 -4.06
N ILE A 66 7.17 -14.40 -4.59
CA ILE A 66 8.10 -13.49 -5.27
C ILE A 66 8.81 -12.56 -4.27
N PRO A 67 10.06 -12.19 -4.54
CA PRO A 67 10.76 -11.18 -3.74
C PRO A 67 9.98 -9.86 -3.72
N TRP A 68 9.99 -9.16 -2.60
CA TRP A 68 9.26 -7.90 -2.46
C TRP A 68 9.66 -6.84 -3.50
N LYS A 69 10.94 -6.80 -3.85
CA LYS A 69 11.44 -5.91 -4.92
C LYS A 69 10.71 -6.12 -6.25
N ASP A 70 10.26 -7.34 -6.54
CA ASP A 70 9.62 -7.74 -7.79
C ASP A 70 8.07 -7.80 -7.68
N ALA A 71 7.53 -7.60 -6.49
CA ALA A 71 6.10 -7.63 -6.22
C ALA A 71 5.42 -6.28 -6.51
N ASN A 72 4.18 -6.32 -7.00
CA ASN A 72 3.33 -5.13 -7.06
C ASN A 72 2.98 -4.63 -5.66
N LYS A 73 2.92 -3.32 -5.51
CA LYS A 73 2.73 -2.63 -4.24
C LYS A 73 1.66 -1.56 -4.36
N GLY A 74 0.95 -1.29 -3.28
CA GLY A 74 -0.01 -0.19 -3.22
C GLY A 74 0.37 0.85 -2.15
N ILE A 75 0.18 2.13 -2.48
CA ILE A 75 0.22 3.23 -1.52
C ILE A 75 -1.06 4.02 -1.66
N LEU A 76 -1.82 4.10 -0.59
CA LEU A 76 -3.06 4.85 -0.51
C LEU A 76 -2.93 6.04 0.44
N PHE A 77 -3.68 7.09 0.15
CA PHE A 77 -3.68 8.32 0.94
C PHE A 77 -5.12 8.75 1.18
N CYS A 78 -5.48 9.02 2.42
CA CYS A 78 -6.74 9.67 2.80
C CYS A 78 -6.54 10.47 4.08
N ARG A 79 -7.60 10.99 4.69
CA ARG A 79 -7.45 11.83 5.89
C ARG A 79 -6.86 11.06 7.07
N THR A 80 -7.45 9.93 7.43
CA THR A 80 -7.12 9.18 8.65
C THR A 80 -6.57 7.77 8.41
N ALA A 81 -6.43 7.35 7.16
CA ALA A 81 -6.07 6.02 6.71
C ALA A 81 -7.13 4.93 6.94
N THR A 82 -7.98 5.06 7.93
CA THR A 82 -8.89 4.00 8.39
C THR A 82 -9.81 3.47 7.29
N GLY A 83 -10.51 4.36 6.57
CA GLY A 83 -11.46 3.95 5.53
C GLY A 83 -10.80 3.21 4.37
N MET A 84 -9.65 3.70 3.91
CA MET A 84 -8.87 3.06 2.84
C MET A 84 -8.36 1.68 3.25
N VAL A 85 -7.93 1.50 4.51
CA VAL A 85 -7.51 0.19 5.05
C VAL A 85 -8.67 -0.79 5.04
N ILE A 86 -9.86 -0.37 5.51
CA ILE A 86 -11.05 -1.22 5.52
C ILE A 86 -11.38 -1.70 4.11
N VAL A 87 -11.46 -0.77 3.16
CA VAL A 87 -11.86 -1.08 1.78
C VAL A 87 -10.81 -1.95 1.08
N ALA A 88 -9.54 -1.60 1.17
CA ALA A 88 -8.48 -2.36 0.51
C ALA A 88 -8.46 -3.82 0.97
N ASN A 89 -8.64 -4.07 2.28
CA ASN A 89 -8.66 -5.42 2.83
C ASN A 89 -9.91 -6.26 2.45
N LYS A 90 -10.91 -5.67 1.77
CA LYS A 90 -12.02 -6.45 1.18
C LYS A 90 -11.64 -7.12 -0.13
N VAL A 91 -10.52 -6.74 -0.74
CA VAL A 91 -10.05 -7.33 -1.99
C VAL A 91 -9.16 -8.53 -1.67
N LYS A 92 -9.43 -9.67 -2.32
CA LYS A 92 -8.68 -10.91 -2.14
C LYS A 92 -7.17 -10.70 -2.38
N GLY A 93 -6.35 -11.26 -1.52
CA GLY A 93 -4.89 -11.18 -1.59
C GLY A 93 -4.30 -9.89 -1.02
N ILE A 94 -5.13 -8.98 -0.51
CA ILE A 94 -4.66 -7.72 0.06
C ILE A 94 -4.45 -7.82 1.56
N LYS A 95 -3.29 -7.32 1.98
CA LYS A 95 -2.92 -7.08 3.37
C LYS A 95 -2.53 -5.61 3.48
N ALA A 96 -3.51 -4.77 3.75
CA ALA A 96 -3.35 -3.32 3.88
C ALA A 96 -3.23 -2.89 5.34
N ALA A 97 -2.31 -1.97 5.61
CA ALA A 97 -2.12 -1.41 6.94
C ALA A 97 -1.98 0.12 6.89
N ALA A 98 -2.52 0.78 7.92
CA ALA A 98 -2.22 2.19 8.16
C ALA A 98 -0.77 2.33 8.62
N LEU A 99 -0.03 3.27 8.05
CA LEU A 99 1.37 3.50 8.33
C LEU A 99 1.54 4.88 8.97
N TYR A 100 1.67 4.92 10.29
CA TYR A 100 1.78 6.18 11.05
C TYR A 100 3.22 6.57 11.38
N ASN A 101 4.15 5.61 11.30
CA ASN A 101 5.57 5.85 11.56
C ASN A 101 6.43 4.77 10.89
N THR A 102 7.74 4.99 10.90
CA THR A 102 8.71 4.08 10.25
C THR A 102 8.80 2.70 10.92
N GLU A 103 8.66 2.64 12.24
CA GLU A 103 8.68 1.36 12.97
C GLU A 103 7.48 0.50 12.61
N GLN A 104 6.28 1.09 12.55
CA GLN A 104 5.08 0.38 12.12
C GLN A 104 5.17 -0.05 10.65
N ALA A 105 5.67 0.80 9.77
CA ALA A 105 5.88 0.46 8.36
C ALA A 105 6.82 -0.74 8.20
N LYS A 106 7.92 -0.76 8.96
CA LYS A 106 8.85 -1.88 9.00
C LYS A 106 8.18 -3.16 9.49
N LYS A 107 7.44 -3.09 10.60
CA LYS A 107 6.73 -4.25 11.16
C LYS A 107 5.64 -4.78 10.24
N ALA A 108 4.86 -3.90 9.60
CA ALA A 108 3.85 -4.29 8.63
C ALA A 108 4.42 -5.19 7.52
N ARG A 109 5.64 -4.89 7.07
CA ARG A 109 6.34 -5.74 6.11
C ARG A 109 6.92 -7.00 6.76
N LEU A 110 7.76 -6.83 7.78
CA LEU A 110 8.50 -7.93 8.41
C LEU A 110 7.60 -9.06 8.94
N THR A 111 6.48 -8.71 9.58
CA THR A 111 5.66 -9.68 10.31
C THR A 111 4.38 -10.08 9.58
N ASN A 112 3.82 -9.20 8.77
CA ASN A 112 2.50 -9.39 8.17
C ASN A 112 2.50 -9.44 6.63
N ASN A 113 3.65 -9.22 6.01
CA ASN A 113 3.77 -9.19 4.56
C ASN A 113 2.75 -8.26 3.90
N CYS A 114 2.49 -7.08 4.50
CA CYS A 114 1.55 -6.11 3.94
C CYS A 114 1.97 -5.66 2.55
N ASN A 115 1.05 -5.66 1.60
CA ASN A 115 1.29 -5.26 0.21
C ASN A 115 0.68 -3.91 -0.17
N ILE A 116 -0.11 -3.32 0.73
CA ILE A 116 -0.61 -1.93 0.63
C ILE A 116 -0.34 -1.20 1.93
N GLY A 117 0.31 -0.03 1.82
CA GLY A 117 0.45 0.92 2.91
C GLY A 117 -0.49 2.11 2.73
N VAL A 118 -1.08 2.59 3.81
CA VAL A 118 -2.01 3.73 3.79
C VAL A 118 -1.49 4.85 4.67
N ILE A 119 -1.36 6.04 4.10
CA ILE A 119 -0.88 7.25 4.76
C ILE A 119 -2.05 8.14 5.17
N ALA A 120 -2.03 8.62 6.40
CA ALA A 120 -3.01 9.57 6.93
C ALA A 120 -2.56 11.02 6.67
N GLY A 121 -3.20 11.69 5.71
CA GLY A 121 -2.84 13.05 5.31
C GLY A 121 -3.05 14.10 6.39
N ASP A 122 -4.00 13.89 7.31
CA ASP A 122 -4.32 14.88 8.36
C ASP A 122 -3.18 15.08 9.37
N TRP A 123 -2.32 14.09 9.57
CA TRP A 123 -1.25 14.17 10.57
C TRP A 123 0.11 13.60 10.13
N THR A 124 0.31 13.44 8.84
CA THR A 124 1.60 13.01 8.29
C THR A 124 2.16 14.13 7.41
N SER A 125 3.33 14.66 7.78
CA SER A 125 4.02 15.62 6.93
C SER A 125 4.63 14.93 5.70
N GLU A 126 4.96 15.71 4.66
CA GLU A 126 5.61 15.18 3.47
C GLU A 126 6.95 14.47 3.77
N PRO A 127 7.87 15.04 4.59
CA PRO A 127 9.09 14.33 4.94
C PRO A 127 8.85 13.01 5.67
N GLN A 128 7.88 12.98 6.59
CA GLN A 128 7.49 11.75 7.29
C GLN A 128 6.92 10.71 6.33
N ALA A 129 6.07 11.12 5.38
CA ALA A 129 5.52 10.22 4.38
C ALA A 129 6.61 9.57 3.52
N ARG A 130 7.60 10.34 3.09
CA ARG A 130 8.76 9.82 2.33
C ARG A 130 9.54 8.79 3.12
N GLU A 131 9.84 9.05 4.39
CA GLU A 131 10.53 8.10 5.26
C GLU A 131 9.72 6.82 5.48
N ILE A 132 8.44 6.95 5.83
CA ILE A 132 7.53 5.83 6.07
C ILE A 132 7.42 4.95 4.82
N ILE A 133 7.15 5.57 3.67
CA ILE A 133 7.01 4.86 2.39
C ILE A 133 8.35 4.23 1.98
N GLY A 134 9.46 4.94 2.16
CA GLY A 134 10.79 4.40 1.87
C GLY A 134 11.08 3.12 2.66
N ILE A 135 10.79 3.10 3.95
CA ILE A 135 10.90 1.90 4.79
C ILE A 135 9.96 0.79 4.31
N PHE A 136 8.70 1.12 4.03
CA PHE A 136 7.73 0.13 3.54
C PHE A 136 8.18 -0.51 2.20
N LEU A 137 8.62 0.29 1.25
CA LEU A 137 9.05 -0.20 -0.07
C LEU A 137 10.33 -1.05 -0.03
N ASN A 138 11.21 -0.82 0.95
CA ASN A 138 12.52 -1.47 1.04
C ASN A 138 12.63 -2.56 2.11
N THR A 139 11.54 -2.92 2.79
CA THR A 139 11.55 -3.96 3.83
C THR A 139 10.97 -5.26 3.30
N GLU A 140 11.78 -6.31 3.26
CA GLU A 140 11.34 -7.66 2.91
C GLU A 140 10.50 -8.30 4.02
N PHE A 141 9.68 -9.28 3.66
CA PHE A 141 9.02 -10.16 4.63
C PHE A 141 10.06 -11.03 5.30
N SER A 142 10.02 -11.17 6.63
CA SER A 142 11.04 -11.90 7.39
C SER A 142 11.13 -13.39 7.04
N ARG A 143 10.04 -13.98 6.58
CA ARG A 143 9.91 -15.44 6.31
C ARG A 143 10.22 -16.32 7.51
N GLU A 144 10.18 -15.78 8.73
CA GLU A 144 10.19 -16.61 9.93
C GLU A 144 8.96 -17.54 9.93
N GLU A 145 9.14 -18.79 10.33
CA GLU A 145 8.09 -19.83 10.30
C GLU A 145 6.77 -19.37 10.95
N ARG A 146 6.86 -18.70 12.10
CA ARG A 146 5.67 -18.17 12.79
C ARG A 146 4.94 -17.08 11.98
N HIS A 147 5.67 -16.26 11.20
CA HIS A 147 5.08 -15.22 10.38
C HIS A 147 4.46 -15.81 9.12
N ILE A 148 5.13 -16.76 8.46
CA ILE A 148 4.58 -17.52 7.32
C ILE A 148 3.27 -18.19 7.75
N ARG A 149 3.28 -18.95 8.82
CA ARG A 149 2.09 -19.67 9.31
C ARG A 149 0.89 -18.74 9.54
N ARG A 150 1.11 -17.55 10.12
CA ARG A 150 0.04 -16.58 10.39
C ARG A 150 -0.51 -15.95 9.13
N VAL A 151 0.34 -15.61 8.18
CA VAL A 151 -0.08 -15.07 6.87
C VAL A 151 -0.84 -16.15 6.08
N GLU A 152 -0.40 -17.41 6.12
CA GLU A 152 -1.11 -18.53 5.50
C GLU A 152 -2.50 -18.76 6.12
N GLN A 153 -2.68 -18.60 7.42
CA GLN A 153 -3.99 -18.68 8.06
C GLN A 153 -4.95 -17.62 7.54
N ILE A 154 -4.48 -16.40 7.30
CA ILE A 154 -5.29 -15.33 6.70
C ILE A 154 -5.70 -15.72 5.28
N LYS A 155 -4.75 -16.21 4.49
CA LYS A 155 -4.98 -16.64 3.11
C LYS A 155 -5.98 -17.81 3.06
N ASN A 156 -5.83 -18.80 3.92
CA ASN A 156 -6.73 -19.95 3.97
C ASN A 156 -8.16 -19.54 4.32
N PHE A 157 -8.32 -18.64 5.28
CA PHE A 157 -9.64 -18.08 5.61
C PHE A 157 -10.26 -17.35 4.41
N GLU A 158 -9.49 -16.55 3.71
CA GLU A 158 -9.93 -15.83 2.51
C GLU A 158 -10.31 -16.76 1.37
N ASP A 159 -9.60 -17.87 1.22
CA ASP A 159 -9.85 -18.90 0.21
C ASP A 159 -11.00 -19.86 0.59
N GLY A 160 -11.52 -19.78 1.81
CA GLY A 160 -12.60 -20.63 2.31
C GLY A 160 -12.17 -22.05 2.69
N VAL A 161 -10.92 -22.21 3.10
CA VAL A 161 -10.33 -23.48 3.54
C VAL A 161 -9.90 -23.46 5.00
#